data_3dbad9ac79402ad6f12c55fe3ba5d249
#
_entry.id   3dbad9ac79402ad6f12c55fe3ba5d249
#
_cell.length_a   1.000
_cell.length_b   1.000
_cell.length_c   1.000
_cell.angle_alpha   90.00
_cell.angle_beta   90.00
_cell.angle_gamma   90.00
#
_symmetry.space_group_name_H-M   'P 1'
#
loop_
_entity.id
_entity.type
_entity.pdbx_description
1 polymer ?
#
loop_
_entity_poly.entity_id
_entity_poly.type
_entity_poly.pdbx_seq_one_letter_code
_entity_poly.pdbx_strand_id
1 'polypeptide(L)'
;SEEVSKQNGTIPTHLKGLSDRIKKVKEVVNWKALFRRFIGSTISSEILLNRKRPNKRFEENPSTKNKFKVSGVFLSDSSGSVSDQDLERCNAELYNVWKSGGSIDYASWDAECETPKKYNGKLEITRTKCGGTDLNCAIEEVNKGYRKNNWNFAIITTDGYIPPIIVKSKIPTMILITENGNTNFKSNYKYKTIKIN
;
A
#
# COMPACT_ATOMS: atom_id res chain seq x y z
N SER A 1 -13.42 6.75 -34.67
CA SER A 1 -11.96 6.55 -34.86
C SER A 1 -11.59 5.85 -36.16
N GLU A 2 -12.55 5.21 -36.86
CA GLU A 2 -12.36 4.65 -38.23
C GLU A 2 -12.35 5.73 -39.31
N GLU A 3 -13.00 6.86 -39.10
CA GLU A 3 -13.02 7.95 -40.07
C GLU A 3 -11.71 8.75 -40.11
N VAL A 4 -10.97 8.81 -39.01
CA VAL A 4 -9.66 9.48 -38.95
C VAL A 4 -8.56 8.65 -39.62
N SER A 5 -8.70 7.34 -39.67
CA SER A 5 -7.73 6.45 -40.35
C SER A 5 -7.82 6.46 -41.88
N LYS A 6 -8.91 6.98 -42.44
CA LYS A 6 -9.08 7.10 -43.90
C LYS A 6 -8.42 8.37 -44.48
N GLN A 7 -8.08 9.36 -43.62
CA GLN A 7 -7.46 10.61 -44.08
C GLN A 7 -5.92 10.59 -44.00
N ASN A 8 -5.34 9.69 -43.20
CA ASN A 8 -3.87 9.63 -43.00
C ASN A 8 -3.31 8.29 -43.51
N GLY A 9 -3.13 8.14 -44.80
CA GLY A 9 -2.38 7.09 -45.49
C GLY A 9 -2.12 5.78 -44.69
N THR A 10 -2.25 4.65 -45.36
CA THR A 10 -2.07 3.30 -44.78
C THR A 10 -0.74 3.19 -44.04
N ILE A 11 -0.77 2.93 -42.72
CA ILE A 11 0.44 2.69 -41.91
C ILE A 11 1.24 1.56 -42.55
N PRO A 12 2.51 1.77 -42.91
CA PRO A 12 3.37 0.74 -43.49
C PRO A 12 3.35 -0.56 -42.70
N THR A 13 3.32 -1.69 -43.35
CA THR A 13 3.10 -3.03 -42.75
C THR A 13 4.16 -3.36 -41.66
N HIS A 14 5.39 -2.85 -41.82
CA HIS A 14 6.44 -3.02 -40.82
C HIS A 14 6.21 -2.22 -39.53
N LEU A 15 5.44 -1.10 -39.58
CA LEU A 15 5.06 -0.33 -38.40
C LEU A 15 3.85 -0.92 -37.68
N LYS A 16 2.97 -1.65 -38.39
CA LYS A 16 1.85 -2.37 -37.75
C LYS A 16 2.36 -3.42 -36.77
N GLY A 17 3.38 -4.20 -37.14
CA GLY A 17 3.99 -5.19 -36.25
C GLY A 17 4.67 -4.59 -35.02
N LEU A 18 5.21 -3.37 -35.12
CA LEU A 18 5.75 -2.61 -33.98
C LEU A 18 4.64 -2.08 -33.08
N SER A 19 3.59 -1.50 -33.65
CA SER A 19 2.42 -1.02 -32.90
C SER A 19 1.73 -2.14 -32.13
N ASP A 20 1.63 -3.34 -32.73
CA ASP A 20 1.03 -4.51 -32.08
C ASP A 20 1.95 -5.12 -31.01
N ARG A 21 3.27 -5.03 -31.18
CA ARG A 21 4.25 -5.37 -30.12
C ARG A 21 4.18 -4.38 -28.97
N ILE A 22 4.09 -3.08 -29.23
CA ILE A 22 3.94 -2.05 -28.19
C ILE A 22 2.63 -2.20 -27.44
N LYS A 23 1.52 -2.54 -28.10
CA LYS A 23 0.23 -2.85 -27.47
C LYS A 23 0.25 -4.15 -26.66
N LYS A 24 1.12 -5.11 -27.00
CA LYS A 24 1.27 -6.38 -26.28
C LYS A 24 2.21 -6.29 -25.08
N VAL A 25 3.07 -5.27 -24.98
CA VAL A 25 3.79 -4.97 -23.75
C VAL A 25 2.76 -4.39 -22.79
N LYS A 26 2.07 -5.26 -22.06
CA LYS A 26 1.37 -4.84 -20.84
C LYS A 26 2.44 -4.14 -20.01
N GLU A 27 2.26 -2.86 -19.76
CA GLU A 27 3.08 -2.15 -18.78
C GLU A 27 3.01 -2.96 -17.49
N VAL A 28 4.06 -3.69 -17.20
CA VAL A 28 4.18 -4.40 -15.92
C VAL A 28 4.32 -3.31 -14.88
N VAL A 29 3.20 -2.97 -14.27
CA VAL A 29 3.16 -1.96 -13.22
C VAL A 29 4.09 -2.43 -12.11
N ASN A 30 5.18 -1.70 -11.89
CA ASN A 30 6.10 -2.01 -10.80
C ASN A 30 5.42 -1.66 -9.46
N TRP A 31 4.66 -2.61 -8.91
CA TRP A 31 3.91 -2.44 -7.68
C TRP A 31 4.81 -2.03 -6.51
N LYS A 32 6.08 -2.50 -6.47
CA LYS A 32 7.06 -2.12 -5.43
C LYS A 32 7.39 -0.64 -5.48
N ALA A 33 7.54 -0.06 -6.68
CA ALA A 33 7.78 1.37 -6.83
C ALA A 33 6.57 2.20 -6.37
N LEU A 34 5.35 1.75 -6.72
CA LEU A 34 4.11 2.39 -6.27
C LEU A 34 3.90 2.28 -4.76
N PHE A 35 4.23 1.13 -4.18
CA PHE A 35 4.21 0.90 -2.73
C PHE A 35 5.15 1.87 -2.01
N ARG A 36 6.43 1.94 -2.42
CA ARG A 36 7.42 2.86 -1.83
C ARG A 36 7.03 4.31 -2.00
N ARG A 37 6.49 4.70 -3.17
CA ARG A 37 5.96 6.04 -3.41
C ARG A 37 4.78 6.37 -2.50
N PHE A 38 3.89 5.41 -2.26
CA PHE A 38 2.78 5.59 -1.33
C PHE A 38 3.28 5.84 0.10
N ILE A 39 4.15 4.98 0.62
CA ILE A 39 4.73 5.17 1.94
C ILE A 39 5.46 6.53 2.02
N GLY A 40 6.27 6.87 1.01
CA GLY A 40 6.97 8.14 0.94
C GLY A 40 6.04 9.37 1.00
N SER A 41 4.83 9.28 0.42
CA SER A 41 3.84 10.36 0.47
C SER A 41 3.15 10.52 1.83
N THR A 42 3.27 9.54 2.73
CA THR A 42 2.63 9.52 4.05
C THR A 42 3.61 9.77 5.20
N ILE A 43 4.88 10.05 4.89
CA ILE A 43 5.90 10.37 5.87
C ILE A 43 5.51 11.64 6.62
N SER A 44 5.44 11.56 7.97
CA SER A 44 5.32 12.72 8.82
C SER A 44 6.71 13.25 9.20
N SER A 45 6.85 14.57 9.30
CA SER A 45 8.06 15.22 9.79
C SER A 45 7.81 15.82 11.17
N GLU A 46 8.68 15.50 12.11
CA GLU A 46 8.73 16.11 13.44
C GLU A 46 9.91 17.08 13.49
N ILE A 47 9.62 18.31 13.89
CA ILE A 47 10.68 19.32 14.05
C ILE A 47 11.28 19.19 15.43
N LEU A 48 12.55 18.78 15.49
CA LEU A 48 13.31 18.69 16.73
C LEU A 48 14.28 19.87 16.85
N LEU A 49 14.38 20.43 18.05
CA LEU A 49 15.40 21.43 18.36
C LEU A 49 16.78 20.76 18.39
N ASN A 50 17.72 21.31 17.62
CA ASN A 50 19.09 20.83 17.56
C ASN A 50 20.03 21.84 18.23
N ARG A 51 20.39 21.57 19.49
CA ARG A 51 21.31 22.41 20.27
C ARG A 51 22.77 22.30 19.84
N LYS A 52 23.12 21.35 18.97
CA LYS A 52 24.51 21.20 18.49
C LYS A 52 24.89 22.21 17.40
N ARG A 53 23.91 22.91 16.81
CA ARG A 53 24.14 23.91 15.79
C ARG A 53 23.29 25.14 16.10
N PRO A 54 23.84 26.36 16.00
CA PRO A 54 23.06 27.59 16.13
C PRO A 54 22.10 27.75 14.96
N ASN A 55 21.05 28.52 15.18
CA ASN A 55 20.12 28.89 14.13
C ASN A 55 20.82 29.87 13.17
N LYS A 56 20.62 29.70 11.85
CA LYS A 56 21.25 30.56 10.83
C LYS A 56 20.83 32.03 10.90
N ARG A 57 19.66 32.34 11.48
CA ARG A 57 19.13 33.70 11.59
C ARG A 57 19.35 34.33 12.98
N PHE A 58 19.31 33.48 14.02
CA PHE A 58 19.43 33.91 15.41
C PHE A 58 20.40 32.96 16.10
N GLU A 59 21.66 33.36 16.22
CA GLU A 59 22.75 32.52 16.72
C GLU A 59 22.54 32.06 18.18
N GLU A 60 21.80 32.85 18.95
CA GLU A 60 21.45 32.50 20.34
C GLU A 60 20.41 31.37 20.45
N ASN A 61 19.69 31.10 19.37
CA ASN A 61 18.64 30.07 19.35
C ASN A 61 19.17 28.74 18.77
N PRO A 62 18.66 27.59 19.28
CA PRO A 62 19.00 26.29 18.71
C PRO A 62 18.46 26.16 17.27
N SER A 63 19.21 25.49 16.44
CA SER A 63 18.74 25.12 15.09
C SER A 63 17.62 24.09 15.15
N THR A 64 16.91 23.91 14.06
CA THR A 64 15.89 22.86 13.92
C THR A 64 16.39 21.75 13.01
N LYS A 65 16.01 20.51 13.33
CA LYS A 65 16.25 19.33 12.52
C LYS A 65 14.92 18.61 12.28
N ASN A 66 14.60 18.33 11.02
CA ASN A 66 13.45 17.50 10.69
C ASN A 66 13.81 16.02 10.93
N LYS A 67 13.01 15.33 11.74
CA LYS A 67 13.03 13.90 11.89
C LYS A 67 11.84 13.31 11.15
N PHE A 68 12.13 12.55 10.11
CA PHE A 68 11.09 11.84 9.37
C PHE A 68 10.67 10.58 10.14
N LYS A 69 9.37 10.40 10.29
CA LYS A 69 8.80 9.25 10.97
C LYS A 69 7.87 8.50 10.00
N VAL A 70 8.22 7.26 9.73
CA VAL A 70 7.39 6.32 8.98
C VAL A 70 6.72 5.42 10.00
N SER A 71 5.39 5.49 10.12
CA SER A 71 4.60 4.65 11.02
C SER A 71 3.35 4.18 10.31
N GLY A 72 3.07 2.90 10.31
CA GLY A 72 1.93 2.36 9.61
C GLY A 72 1.49 1.01 10.13
N VAL A 73 0.36 0.54 9.62
CA VAL A 73 -0.19 -0.79 9.91
C VAL A 73 -0.34 -1.59 8.62
N PHE A 74 0.01 -2.86 8.70
CA PHE A 74 -0.16 -3.84 7.65
C PHE A 74 -1.17 -4.88 8.09
N LEU A 75 -2.25 -5.02 7.35
CA LEU A 75 -3.32 -5.96 7.61
C LEU A 75 -3.33 -7.00 6.49
N SER A 76 -3.09 -8.25 6.85
CA SER A 76 -3.06 -9.36 5.90
C SER A 76 -4.33 -10.17 5.98
N ASP A 77 -4.94 -10.41 4.83
CA ASP A 77 -6.02 -11.37 4.68
C ASP A 77 -5.50 -12.77 5.06
N SER A 78 -6.16 -13.42 6.01
CA SER A 78 -5.82 -14.77 6.45
C SER A 78 -6.58 -15.84 5.68
N SER A 79 -7.41 -15.46 4.71
CA SER A 79 -8.12 -16.40 3.85
C SER A 79 -7.15 -17.28 3.06
N GLY A 80 -7.53 -18.54 2.81
CA GLY A 80 -6.68 -19.50 2.10
C GLY A 80 -6.41 -19.18 0.63
N SER A 81 -7.06 -18.14 0.09
CA SER A 81 -6.90 -17.64 -1.28
C SER A 81 -5.66 -16.77 -1.47
N VAL A 82 -5.10 -16.22 -0.40
CA VAL A 82 -3.83 -15.47 -0.46
C VAL A 82 -2.65 -16.44 -0.43
N SER A 83 -1.82 -16.45 -1.48
CA SER A 83 -0.68 -17.37 -1.58
C SER A 83 0.45 -16.97 -0.63
N ASP A 84 1.18 -17.99 -0.11
CA ASP A 84 2.35 -17.76 0.73
C ASP A 84 3.42 -16.93 0.00
N GLN A 85 3.55 -17.10 -1.32
CA GLN A 85 4.49 -16.33 -2.14
C GLN A 85 4.15 -14.85 -2.18
N ASP A 86 2.87 -14.49 -2.27
CA ASP A 86 2.45 -13.07 -2.24
C ASP A 86 2.71 -12.45 -0.88
N LEU A 87 2.50 -13.21 0.19
CA LEU A 87 2.81 -12.78 1.54
C LEU A 87 4.31 -12.59 1.77
N GLU A 88 5.15 -13.49 1.23
CA GLU A 88 6.61 -13.35 1.27
C GLU A 88 7.09 -12.11 0.51
N ARG A 89 6.51 -11.83 -0.67
CA ARG A 89 6.82 -10.62 -1.45
C ARG A 89 6.45 -9.34 -0.68
N CYS A 90 5.28 -9.31 -0.03
CA CYS A 90 4.86 -8.21 0.82
C CYS A 90 5.78 -8.07 2.04
N ASN A 91 6.13 -9.18 2.69
CA ASN A 91 7.03 -9.17 3.84
C ASN A 91 8.40 -8.61 3.49
N ALA A 92 8.95 -8.94 2.31
CA ALA A 92 10.23 -8.41 1.86
C ALA A 92 10.22 -6.88 1.74
N GLU A 93 9.13 -6.28 1.22
CA GLU A 93 9.01 -4.82 1.14
C GLU A 93 8.78 -4.18 2.52
N LEU A 94 7.98 -4.80 3.39
CA LEU A 94 7.80 -4.36 4.77
C LEU A 94 9.11 -4.41 5.57
N TYR A 95 9.88 -5.47 5.39
CA TYR A 95 11.20 -5.61 5.99
C TYR A 95 12.14 -4.47 5.59
N ASN A 96 12.14 -4.07 4.31
CA ASN A 96 12.94 -2.94 3.84
C ASN A 96 12.53 -1.63 4.52
N VAL A 97 11.22 -1.38 4.69
CA VAL A 97 10.70 -0.21 5.39
C VAL A 97 11.08 -0.23 6.87
N TRP A 98 10.93 -1.37 7.52
CA TRP A 98 11.30 -1.55 8.93
C TRP A 98 12.81 -1.39 9.14
N LYS A 99 13.64 -1.99 8.30
CA LYS A 99 15.10 -1.88 8.35
C LYS A 99 15.58 -0.43 8.15
N SER A 100 14.85 0.38 7.40
CA SER A 100 15.13 1.82 7.24
C SER A 100 14.66 2.68 8.43
N GLY A 101 14.18 2.07 9.52
CA GLY A 101 13.74 2.75 10.73
C GLY A 101 12.26 3.07 10.79
N GLY A 102 11.44 2.49 9.91
CA GLY A 102 9.98 2.57 9.98
C GLY A 102 9.41 1.75 11.13
N SER A 103 8.38 2.26 11.80
CA SER A 103 7.59 1.52 12.77
C SER A 103 6.36 0.95 12.08
N ILE A 104 6.26 -0.38 12.03
CA ILE A 104 5.15 -1.07 11.38
C ILE A 104 4.49 -1.98 12.40
N ASP A 105 3.18 -1.90 12.50
CA ASP A 105 2.36 -2.88 13.20
C ASP A 105 1.70 -3.79 12.16
N TYR A 106 1.43 -5.04 12.50
CA TYR A 106 0.76 -5.98 11.62
C TYR A 106 -0.32 -6.77 12.35
N ALA A 107 -1.33 -7.18 11.62
CA ALA A 107 -2.37 -8.09 12.08
C ALA A 107 -2.92 -8.93 10.92
N SER A 108 -3.49 -10.07 11.26
CA SER A 108 -4.31 -10.86 10.36
C SER A 108 -5.77 -10.43 10.47
N TRP A 109 -6.50 -10.50 9.37
CA TRP A 109 -7.93 -10.21 9.33
C TRP A 109 -8.66 -11.21 8.43
N ASP A 110 -9.92 -11.45 8.75
CA ASP A 110 -10.84 -12.30 8.00
C ASP A 110 -12.26 -11.71 8.18
N ALA A 111 -13.21 -12.39 8.83
CA ALA A 111 -14.45 -11.80 9.31
C ALA A 111 -14.22 -10.85 10.48
N GLU A 112 -13.19 -11.12 11.28
CA GLU A 112 -12.73 -10.29 12.40
C GLU A 112 -11.27 -9.92 12.20
N CYS A 113 -10.86 -8.79 12.77
CA CYS A 113 -9.49 -8.32 12.72
C CYS A 113 -8.77 -8.56 14.04
N GLU A 114 -7.61 -9.21 14.00
CA GLU A 114 -6.77 -9.35 15.18
C GLU A 114 -6.22 -8.00 15.66
N THR A 115 -5.88 -7.92 16.94
CA THR A 115 -5.20 -6.75 17.48
C THR A 115 -3.81 -6.61 16.86
N PRO A 116 -3.47 -5.47 16.25
CA PRO A 116 -2.18 -5.26 15.62
C PRO A 116 -1.00 -5.39 16.59
N LYS A 117 0.02 -6.14 16.18
CA LYS A 117 1.26 -6.40 16.90
C LYS A 117 2.42 -5.68 16.21
N LYS A 118 3.47 -5.34 16.95
CA LYS A 118 4.66 -4.71 16.36
C LYS A 118 5.41 -5.69 15.46
N TYR A 119 5.75 -5.21 14.27
CA TYR A 119 6.57 -5.97 13.33
C TYR A 119 8.03 -6.01 13.78
N ASN A 120 8.60 -7.19 13.83
CA ASN A 120 9.97 -7.47 14.28
C ASN A 120 10.88 -8.04 13.18
N GLY A 121 10.46 -7.90 11.91
CA GLY A 121 11.18 -8.43 10.75
C GLY A 121 10.62 -9.74 10.20
N LYS A 122 9.63 -10.35 10.86
CA LYS A 122 8.92 -11.55 10.39
C LYS A 122 7.41 -11.33 10.47
N LEU A 123 6.68 -11.76 9.45
CA LEU A 123 5.22 -11.84 9.51
C LEU A 123 4.84 -13.21 10.07
N GLU A 124 4.19 -13.21 11.20
CA GLU A 124 3.55 -14.40 11.77
C GLU A 124 2.06 -14.31 11.44
N ILE A 125 1.63 -14.98 10.37
CA ILE A 125 0.24 -14.95 9.94
C ILE A 125 -0.45 -16.16 10.54
N THR A 126 -1.37 -15.89 11.45
CA THR A 126 -2.26 -16.93 11.99
C THR A 126 -3.41 -17.09 11.00
N ARG A 127 -3.44 -18.21 10.29
CA ARG A 127 -4.60 -18.54 9.43
C ARG A 127 -5.72 -19.05 10.32
N THR A 128 -6.63 -18.17 10.67
CA THR A 128 -7.89 -18.56 11.34
C THR A 128 -8.87 -19.04 10.28
N LYS A 129 -9.42 -20.23 10.47
CA LYS A 129 -10.38 -20.87 9.54
C LYS A 129 -11.81 -20.31 9.67
N CYS A 130 -11.98 -19.05 9.90
CA CYS A 130 -13.31 -18.46 10.00
C CYS A 130 -13.75 -18.01 8.62
N GLY A 131 -14.85 -18.55 8.11
CA GLY A 131 -15.32 -18.33 6.75
C GLY A 131 -16.03 -17.00 6.59
N GLY A 132 -15.38 -16.06 5.95
CA GLY A 132 -15.96 -14.80 5.52
C GLY A 132 -14.88 -13.71 5.46
N THR A 133 -14.79 -12.98 4.36
CA THR A 133 -13.78 -11.94 4.17
C THR A 133 -14.47 -10.57 4.15
N ASP A 134 -14.43 -9.81 5.26
CA ASP A 134 -15.00 -8.46 5.34
C ASP A 134 -13.93 -7.40 5.58
N LEU A 135 -13.52 -6.73 4.50
CA LEU A 135 -12.52 -5.66 4.56
C LEU A 135 -12.97 -4.46 5.39
N ASN A 136 -14.28 -4.28 5.60
CA ASN A 136 -14.78 -3.19 6.43
C ASN A 136 -14.30 -3.33 7.88
N CYS A 137 -14.22 -4.55 8.42
CA CYS A 137 -13.72 -4.77 9.78
C CYS A 137 -12.24 -4.37 9.90
N ALA A 138 -11.42 -4.64 8.88
CA ALA A 138 -10.02 -4.23 8.85
C ALA A 138 -9.88 -2.69 8.83
N ILE A 139 -10.71 -1.99 8.04
CA ILE A 139 -10.71 -0.52 8.01
C ILE A 139 -11.20 0.07 9.34
N GLU A 140 -12.19 -0.55 9.99
CA GLU A 140 -12.64 -0.12 11.31
C GLU A 140 -11.53 -0.25 12.36
N GLU A 141 -10.76 -1.34 12.35
CA GLU A 141 -9.63 -1.52 13.26
C GLU A 141 -8.53 -0.47 13.02
N VAL A 142 -8.23 -0.14 11.76
CA VAL A 142 -7.38 1.00 11.42
C VAL A 142 -7.93 2.29 12.02
N ASN A 143 -9.23 2.54 11.89
CA ASN A 143 -9.89 3.75 12.40
C ASN A 143 -9.95 3.84 13.92
N LYS A 144 -9.90 2.70 14.63
CA LYS A 144 -9.80 2.66 16.10
C LYS A 144 -8.37 2.91 16.57
N GLY A 145 -7.38 2.31 15.88
CA GLY A 145 -6.00 2.26 16.33
C GLY A 145 -5.10 3.42 15.88
N TYR A 146 -5.43 4.15 14.81
CA TYR A 146 -4.50 5.07 14.16
C TYR A 146 -3.98 6.19 15.06
N ARG A 147 -4.82 6.77 15.93
CA ARG A 147 -4.40 7.83 16.88
C ARG A 147 -3.52 7.26 18.00
N LYS A 148 -3.94 6.15 18.59
CA LYS A 148 -3.24 5.50 19.70
C LYS A 148 -1.83 5.06 19.31
N ASN A 149 -1.69 4.49 18.11
CA ASN A 149 -0.43 3.94 17.62
C ASN A 149 0.33 4.92 16.70
N ASN A 150 -0.23 6.12 16.45
CA ASN A 150 0.33 7.13 15.55
C ASN A 150 0.63 6.61 14.14
N TRP A 151 -0.28 5.81 13.57
CA TRP A 151 -0.15 5.34 12.20
C TRP A 151 -0.44 6.46 11.21
N ASN A 152 0.44 6.61 10.23
CA ASN A 152 0.34 7.58 9.15
C ASN A 152 -0.25 6.97 7.88
N PHE A 153 -0.21 5.63 7.75
CA PHE A 153 -0.77 4.91 6.63
C PHE A 153 -1.23 3.50 7.05
N ALA A 154 -2.10 2.93 6.23
CA ALA A 154 -2.51 1.53 6.31
C ALA A 154 -2.29 0.83 4.97
N ILE A 155 -1.92 -0.44 5.03
CA ILE A 155 -1.81 -1.33 3.88
C ILE A 155 -2.63 -2.56 4.19
N ILE A 156 -3.55 -2.92 3.30
CA ILE A 156 -4.43 -4.06 3.46
C ILE A 156 -4.23 -4.98 2.25
N THR A 157 -3.87 -6.24 2.48
CA THR A 157 -3.78 -7.24 1.41
C THR A 157 -5.06 -8.04 1.34
N THR A 158 -5.50 -8.37 0.12
CA THR A 158 -6.69 -9.18 -0.13
C THR A 158 -6.63 -9.80 -1.53
N ASP A 159 -7.40 -10.83 -1.76
CA ASP A 159 -7.65 -11.39 -3.09
C ASP A 159 -8.73 -10.62 -3.88
N GLY A 160 -9.39 -9.64 -3.25
CA GLY A 160 -10.40 -8.79 -3.89
C GLY A 160 -11.78 -9.41 -4.06
N TYR A 161 -12.02 -10.62 -3.53
CA TYR A 161 -13.36 -11.23 -3.44
C TYR A 161 -14.03 -10.84 -2.12
N ILE A 162 -14.33 -9.55 -2.00
CA ILE A 162 -14.82 -8.91 -0.78
C ILE A 162 -16.18 -8.27 -0.99
N PRO A 163 -17.00 -8.12 0.08
CA PRO A 163 -18.21 -7.31 0.06
C PRO A 163 -17.92 -5.85 -0.32
N PRO A 164 -18.93 -5.06 -0.69
CA PRO A 164 -18.75 -3.65 -0.95
C PRO A 164 -18.11 -2.91 0.23
N ILE A 165 -17.12 -2.08 -0.05
CA ILE A 165 -16.46 -1.27 0.97
C ILE A 165 -17.33 -0.04 1.26
N ILE A 166 -17.92 0.01 2.45
CA ILE A 166 -18.82 1.08 2.92
C ILE A 166 -18.19 1.95 4.00
N VAL A 167 -17.10 1.49 4.63
CA VAL A 167 -16.39 2.22 5.69
C VAL A 167 -15.28 3.06 5.08
N LYS A 168 -15.17 4.32 5.51
CA LYS A 168 -14.10 5.24 5.10
C LYS A 168 -12.92 5.14 6.05
N SER A 169 -11.73 4.94 5.51
CA SER A 169 -10.49 5.05 6.29
C SER A 169 -10.19 6.51 6.64
N LYS A 170 -9.74 6.76 7.88
CA LYS A 170 -9.33 8.08 8.38
C LYS A 170 -7.89 8.44 8.02
N ILE A 171 -7.10 7.45 7.58
CA ILE A 171 -5.71 7.64 7.16
C ILE A 171 -5.55 7.14 5.73
N PRO A 172 -4.51 7.59 5.02
CA PRO A 172 -4.17 7.07 3.69
C PRO A 172 -4.07 5.54 3.74
N THR A 173 -4.88 4.86 2.93
CA THR A 173 -4.96 3.41 2.89
C THR A 173 -4.72 2.91 1.47
N MET A 174 -3.87 1.91 1.35
CA MET A 174 -3.59 1.20 0.11
C MET A 174 -4.11 -0.22 0.21
N ILE A 175 -4.79 -0.68 -0.83
CA ILE A 175 -5.24 -2.06 -0.97
C ILE A 175 -4.29 -2.76 -1.96
N LEU A 176 -3.62 -3.80 -1.50
CA LEU A 176 -2.79 -4.69 -2.31
C LEU A 176 -3.60 -5.92 -2.67
N ILE A 177 -3.75 -6.15 -3.96
CA ILE A 177 -4.46 -7.32 -4.48
C ILE A 177 -3.45 -8.36 -4.93
N THR A 178 -3.66 -9.61 -4.54
CA THR A 178 -2.83 -10.75 -4.95
C THR A 178 -2.77 -10.91 -6.46
N GLU A 179 -1.77 -11.65 -6.97
CA GLU A 179 -1.53 -11.84 -8.40
C GLU A 179 -2.77 -12.39 -9.15
N ASN A 180 -3.51 -13.31 -8.53
CA ASN A 180 -4.73 -13.91 -9.11
C ASN A 180 -6.02 -13.21 -8.66
N GLY A 181 -5.91 -12.13 -7.88
CA GLY A 181 -7.05 -11.47 -7.27
C GLY A 181 -7.90 -10.62 -8.22
N ASN A 182 -9.11 -10.32 -7.76
CA ASN A 182 -10.11 -9.51 -8.47
C ASN A 182 -9.92 -8.02 -8.13
N THR A 183 -9.80 -7.18 -9.16
CA THR A 183 -9.69 -5.71 -9.00
C THR A 183 -11.04 -4.99 -9.06
N ASN A 184 -12.13 -5.69 -9.42
CA ASN A 184 -13.44 -5.11 -9.69
C ASN A 184 -14.40 -5.23 -8.49
N PHE A 185 -13.93 -4.91 -7.30
CA PHE A 185 -14.81 -4.82 -6.13
C PHE A 185 -15.52 -3.46 -6.05
N LYS A 186 -16.68 -3.44 -5.42
CA LYS A 186 -17.45 -2.19 -5.21
C LYS A 186 -16.92 -1.44 -4.00
N SER A 187 -16.74 -0.13 -4.14
CA SER A 187 -16.34 0.74 -3.03
C SER A 187 -17.04 2.09 -3.14
N ASN A 188 -17.56 2.59 -2.02
CA ASN A 188 -18.12 3.94 -1.91
C ASN A 188 -17.01 5.02 -1.84
N TYR A 189 -15.76 4.64 -1.65
CA TYR A 189 -14.63 5.55 -1.47
C TYR A 189 -13.49 5.19 -2.42
N LYS A 190 -12.70 6.19 -2.80
CA LYS A 190 -11.47 5.98 -3.58
C LYS A 190 -10.34 5.48 -2.70
N TYR A 191 -9.97 4.21 -2.85
CA TYR A 191 -8.76 3.65 -2.28
C TYR A 191 -7.69 3.47 -3.36
N LYS A 192 -6.43 3.63 -2.98
CA LYS A 192 -5.33 3.31 -3.88
C LYS A 192 -5.18 1.80 -3.94
N THR A 193 -5.53 1.22 -5.07
CA THR A 193 -5.49 -0.22 -5.30
C THR A 193 -4.34 -0.56 -6.22
N ILE A 194 -3.54 -1.56 -5.86
CA ILE A 194 -2.40 -2.04 -6.65
C ILE A 194 -2.45 -3.57 -6.67
N LYS A 195 -2.24 -4.15 -7.84
CA LYS A 195 -2.12 -5.60 -8.02
C LYS A 195 -0.65 -6.01 -7.94
N ILE A 196 -0.36 -7.06 -7.17
CA ILE A 196 0.96 -7.69 -7.09
C ILE A 196 1.15 -8.50 -8.37
N ASN A 197 2.27 -8.31 -9.05
CA ASN A 197 2.65 -9.02 -10.28
C ASN A 197 3.95 -9.77 -10.06
#